data_13b0f379dbbd0fee4ce64e3cc3c79c0f
#
_entry.id   13b0f379dbbd0fee4ce64e3cc3c79c0f
#
_cell.length_a   1.000
_cell.length_b   1.000
_cell.length_c   1.000
_cell.angle_alpha   90.00
_cell.angle_beta   90.00
_cell.angle_gamma   90.00
#
_symmetry.space_group_name_H-M   'P 1'
#
loop_
_entity.id
_entity.type
_entity.pdbx_description
1 polymer ?
#
loop_
_entity_poly.entity_id
_entity_poly.type
_entity_poly.pdbx_seq_one_letter_code
_entity_poly.pdbx_strand_id
1 'polypeptide(L)' 'SDSQYHEQVSLMMDQGYNFDGLSTEEFYIGEYARLQTILALYEDKEMYEKAAVVLKKVKDIEKKLGLNGRH' A
#
# COMPACT_ATOMS: atom_id res chain seq x y z
N SER A 1 -19.30 -6.86 -5.30
CA SER A 1 -19.81 -5.50 -5.09
C SER A 1 -18.69 -4.59 -4.56
N ASP A 2 -18.93 -3.32 -4.62
CA ASP A 2 -17.94 -2.35 -4.12
C ASP A 2 -17.67 -2.52 -2.63
N SER A 3 -18.70 -2.86 -1.90
CA SER A 3 -18.59 -3.09 -0.46
C SER A 3 -17.61 -4.19 -0.13
N GLN A 4 -17.74 -5.32 -0.80
CA GLN A 4 -16.82 -6.44 -0.59
C GLN A 4 -15.41 -6.10 -1.01
N TYR A 5 -15.30 -5.34 -2.09
CA TYR A 5 -14.01 -4.92 -2.59
C TYR A 5 -13.29 -4.05 -1.55
N HIS A 6 -13.99 -3.08 -1.00
CA HIS A 6 -13.43 -2.21 0.03
C HIS A 6 -13.05 -2.97 1.29
N GLU A 7 -13.86 -3.95 1.65
CA GLU A 7 -13.57 -4.77 2.80
C GLU A 7 -12.27 -5.54 2.61
N GLN A 8 -12.07 -6.11 1.42
CA GLN A 8 -10.84 -6.82 1.13
C GLN A 8 -9.63 -5.90 1.14
N VAL A 9 -9.75 -4.72 0.54
CA VAL A 9 -8.67 -3.76 0.53
C VAL A 9 -8.33 -3.35 1.96
N SER A 10 -9.35 -3.11 2.78
CA SER A 10 -9.14 -2.73 4.16
C SER A 10 -8.40 -3.82 4.93
N LEU A 11 -8.78 -5.06 4.74
CA LEU A 11 -8.10 -6.19 5.36
C LEU A 11 -6.65 -6.27 4.91
N MET A 12 -6.39 -6.06 3.63
CA MET A 12 -5.02 -6.08 3.12
C MET A 12 -4.18 -4.96 3.74
N MET A 13 -4.79 -3.83 4.02
CA MET A 13 -4.08 -2.73 4.63
C MET A 13 -3.86 -2.92 6.13
N ASP A 14 -4.76 -3.63 6.79
CA ASP A 14 -4.73 -3.79 8.24
C ASP A 14 -4.05 -5.05 8.71
N GLN A 15 -3.94 -6.05 7.87
CA GLN A 15 -3.36 -7.32 8.25
C GLN A 15 -1.95 -7.49 7.75
N GLY A 16 -1.26 -8.42 8.31
CA GLY A 16 0.07 -8.76 7.85
C GLY A 16 1.16 -7.97 8.52
N TYR A 17 0.84 -7.34 9.60
CA TYR A 17 1.79 -6.48 10.28
C TYR A 17 2.43 -7.09 11.50
N ASN A 18 1.94 -8.25 11.89
CA ASN A 18 2.42 -8.90 13.08
C ASN A 18 3.20 -10.13 12.74
N PHE A 19 4.16 -9.99 11.86
CA PHE A 19 5.07 -11.08 11.54
C PHE A 19 6.28 -10.94 12.42
N ASP A 20 6.36 -11.81 13.40
CA ASP A 20 7.54 -11.85 14.26
C ASP A 20 8.77 -12.10 13.41
N GLY A 21 9.82 -11.39 13.70
CA GLY A 21 11.09 -11.61 13.04
C GLY A 21 11.35 -10.77 11.81
N LEU A 22 10.40 -9.94 11.40
CA LEU A 22 10.65 -9.02 10.29
C LEU A 22 11.42 -7.82 10.78
N SER A 23 12.40 -7.39 10.00
CA SER A 23 13.05 -6.11 10.25
C SER A 23 12.11 -4.98 9.81
N THR A 24 12.43 -3.76 10.26
CA THR A 24 11.67 -2.58 9.85
C THR A 24 11.69 -2.41 8.33
N GLU A 25 12.86 -2.62 7.72
CA GLU A 25 12.97 -2.51 6.28
C GLU A 25 12.12 -3.54 5.56
N GLU A 26 12.16 -4.78 6.04
CA GLU A 26 11.34 -5.84 5.45
C GLU A 26 9.86 -5.53 5.56
N PHE A 27 9.47 -4.96 6.69
CA PHE A 27 8.09 -4.56 6.89
C PHE A 27 7.69 -3.51 5.85
N TYR A 28 8.51 -2.49 5.65
CA TYR A 28 8.20 -1.45 4.68
C TYR A 28 8.21 -1.96 3.25
N ILE A 29 9.08 -2.89 2.93
CA ILE A 29 9.10 -3.50 1.59
C ILE A 29 7.78 -4.23 1.34
N GLY A 30 7.31 -4.98 2.33
CA GLY A 30 6.02 -5.67 2.21
C GLY A 30 4.86 -4.70 2.07
N GLU A 31 4.89 -3.63 2.85
CA GLU A 31 3.87 -2.59 2.76
C GLU A 31 3.87 -1.93 1.39
N TYR A 32 5.05 -1.63 0.89
CA TYR A 32 5.20 -0.99 -0.41
C TYR A 32 4.56 -1.86 -1.50
N ALA A 33 4.89 -3.14 -1.51
CA ALA A 33 4.35 -4.06 -2.51
C ALA A 33 2.83 -4.13 -2.43
N ARG A 34 2.30 -4.21 -1.21
CA ARG A 34 0.86 -4.30 -1.00
C ARG A 34 0.15 -3.03 -1.44
N LEU A 35 0.71 -1.88 -1.08
CA LEU A 35 0.11 -0.59 -1.46
C LEU A 35 0.14 -0.38 -2.96
N GLN A 36 1.20 -0.83 -3.64
CA GLN A 36 1.26 -0.76 -5.10
C GLN A 36 0.13 -1.58 -5.73
N THR A 37 -0.14 -2.75 -5.19
CA THR A 37 -1.22 -3.59 -5.68
C THR A 37 -2.57 -2.91 -5.49
N ILE A 38 -2.79 -2.34 -4.30
CA ILE A 38 -4.03 -1.64 -3.99
C ILE A 38 -4.21 -0.44 -4.90
N LEU A 39 -3.14 0.31 -5.12
CA LEU A 39 -3.16 1.47 -6.00
C LEU A 39 -3.60 1.07 -7.40
N ALA A 40 -3.00 0.00 -7.94
CA ALA A 40 -3.34 -0.48 -9.27
C ALA A 40 -4.81 -0.89 -9.35
N LEU A 41 -5.32 -1.52 -8.30
CA LEU A 41 -6.73 -1.94 -8.28
C LEU A 41 -7.68 -0.74 -8.29
N TYR A 42 -7.36 0.28 -7.50
CA TYR A 42 -8.20 1.48 -7.48
C TYR A 42 -8.13 2.22 -8.82
N GLU A 43 -6.96 2.30 -9.41
CA GLU A 43 -6.81 2.94 -10.72
C GLU A 43 -7.57 2.19 -11.79
N ASP A 44 -7.51 0.87 -11.76
CA ASP A 44 -8.22 0.04 -12.71
C ASP A 44 -9.73 0.25 -12.63
N LYS A 45 -10.22 0.51 -11.44
CA LYS A 45 -11.64 0.78 -11.21
C LYS A 45 -11.97 2.26 -11.29
N GLU A 46 -11.03 3.08 -11.67
CA GLU A 46 -11.20 4.52 -11.82
C GLU A 46 -11.66 5.20 -10.53
N MET A 47 -11.23 4.67 -9.42
CA MET A 47 -11.55 5.25 -8.11
C MET A 47 -10.41 6.17 -7.71
N TYR A 48 -10.31 7.30 -8.40
CA TYR A 48 -9.12 8.13 -8.36
C TYR A 48 -8.89 8.83 -7.02
N GLU A 49 -9.95 9.16 -6.31
CA GLU A 49 -9.79 9.76 -4.99
C GLU A 49 -9.15 8.81 -4.00
N LYS A 50 -9.59 7.55 -4.04
CA LYS A 50 -9.00 6.53 -3.18
C LYS A 50 -7.58 6.20 -3.63
N ALA A 51 -7.36 6.18 -4.93
CA ALA A 51 -6.03 5.96 -5.48
C ALA A 51 -5.06 7.05 -5.01
N ALA A 52 -5.52 8.29 -4.96
CA ALA A 52 -4.69 9.40 -4.52
C ALA A 52 -4.24 9.22 -3.06
N VAL A 53 -5.13 8.75 -2.20
CA VAL A 53 -4.79 8.49 -0.80
C VAL A 53 -3.73 7.40 -0.70
N VAL A 54 -3.91 6.33 -1.47
CA VAL A 54 -2.95 5.22 -1.47
C VAL A 54 -1.61 5.68 -2.03
N LEU A 55 -1.64 6.48 -3.10
CA LEU A 55 -0.41 6.99 -3.69
C LEU A 55 0.40 7.79 -2.67
N LYS A 56 -0.28 8.56 -1.84
CA LYS A 56 0.40 9.33 -0.80
C LYS A 56 1.11 8.41 0.18
N LYS A 57 0.46 7.31 0.55
CA LYS A 57 1.08 6.32 1.44
C LYS A 57 2.26 5.64 0.77
N VAL A 58 2.14 5.34 -0.51
CA VAL A 58 3.24 4.77 -1.29
C VAL A 58 4.44 5.70 -1.24
N LYS A 59 4.23 6.97 -1.47
CA LYS A 59 5.32 7.94 -1.45
C LYS A 59 5.97 8.06 -0.08
N ASP A 60 5.18 7.98 0.98
CA ASP A 60 5.73 7.98 2.34
C ASP A 60 6.63 6.78 2.58
N ILE A 61 6.21 5.61 2.11
CA ILE A 61 7.03 4.41 2.26
C ILE A 61 8.30 4.53 1.42
N GLU A 62 8.20 5.10 0.23
CA GLU A 62 9.37 5.33 -0.60
C GLU A 62 10.41 6.18 0.13
N LYS A 63 9.96 7.20 0.83
CA LYS A 63 10.87 8.02 1.63
C LYS A 63 11.55 7.19 2.71
N LYS A 64 10.78 6.36 3.39
CA LYS A 64 11.33 5.54 4.46
C LYS A 64 12.33 4.51 3.96
N LEU A 65 12.16 4.08 2.72
CA LEU A 65 13.07 3.13 2.09
C LEU A 65 14.19 3.83 1.32
N GLY A 66 14.17 5.14 1.26
CA GLY A 66 15.19 5.89 0.54
C GLY A 66 15.07 5.82 -0.98
N LEU A 67 13.89 5.55 -1.49
CA LEU A 67 13.69 5.38 -2.93
C LEU A 67 13.36 6.68 -3.66
N ASN A 68 12.81 7.65 -2.96
CA ASN A 68 12.25 8.82 -3.61
C ASN A 68 13.28 9.85 -4.06
N GLY A 69 14.53 9.65 -3.78
CA GLY A 69 15.59 10.58 -4.18
C GLY A 69 16.36 10.14 -5.40
N ARG A 70 15.83 9.21 -6.16
CA ARG A 70 16.58 8.57 -7.22
C ARG A 70 16.17 8.96 -8.61
N HIS A 71 15.93 10.17 -8.81
CA HIS A 71 15.50 10.60 -10.14
C HIS A 71 16.59 11.33 -10.86
#